data_653cdf3a23585121f14e890a6b25bafd
#
_entry.id   653cdf3a23585121f14e890a6b25bafd
#
_cell.length_a   1.000
_cell.length_b   1.000
_cell.length_c   1.000
_cell.angle_alpha   90.00
_cell.angle_beta   90.00
_cell.angle_gamma   90.00
#
_symmetry.space_group_name_H-M   'P 1'
#
loop_
_entity.id
_entity.type
_entity.pdbx_description
1 polymer ?
#
loop_
_entity_poly.entity_id
_entity_poly.type
_entity_poly.pdbx_seq_one_letter_code
_entity_poly.pdbx_strand_id
1 'polypeptide(L)'
;MSNNYALITGASSGIGLEIAKCLAEKKYNVILTARSEKKLIQFSSEISQNYGVKSDYIKCDLSEKDAPKMLYDFCESNDYQINILINNAGYALPDLFHVTPMEDEEKFLRVLSTSVIALTKIFLPKMIESGKGNIMIVSSVAAYAPPSSIQSL
;
A
#
# COMPACT_ATOMS: atom_id res chain seq x y z
N MET A 1 13.85 7.19 19.85
CA MET A 1 12.73 6.48 19.19
C MET A 1 13.20 6.11 17.79
N SER A 2 13.00 4.88 17.34
CA SER A 2 13.49 4.48 16.02
C SER A 2 12.70 5.24 14.95
N ASN A 3 13.39 5.81 13.96
CA ASN A 3 12.76 6.50 12.82
C ASN A 3 12.36 5.52 11.70
N ASN A 4 12.14 4.25 12.08
CA ASN A 4 11.80 3.17 11.17
C ASN A 4 10.30 3.10 10.96
N TYR A 5 9.87 3.21 9.71
CA TYR A 5 8.47 3.18 9.32
C TYR A 5 8.17 2.03 8.38
N ALA A 6 6.95 1.53 8.48
CA ALA A 6 6.35 0.68 7.49
C ALA A 6 5.33 1.50 6.67
N LEU A 7 5.45 1.50 5.34
CA LEU A 7 4.46 2.07 4.43
C LEU A 7 3.56 0.95 3.91
N ILE A 8 2.25 1.08 4.14
CA ILE A 8 1.26 0.06 3.78
C ILE A 8 0.24 0.62 2.80
N THR A 9 0.20 0.05 1.60
CA THR A 9 -0.81 0.41 0.60
C THR A 9 -2.10 -0.38 0.77
N GLY A 10 -3.24 0.25 0.47
CA GLY A 10 -4.55 -0.37 0.67
C GLY A 10 -4.92 -0.56 2.15
N ALA A 11 -4.43 0.30 3.04
CA ALA A 11 -4.54 0.15 4.49
C ALA A 11 -5.88 0.63 5.08
N SER A 12 -6.89 0.94 4.27
CA SER A 12 -8.20 1.40 4.75
C SER A 12 -9.18 0.28 5.11
N SER A 13 -8.79 -0.99 4.95
CA SER A 13 -9.62 -2.16 5.28
C SER A 13 -8.85 -3.48 5.11
N GLY A 14 -9.45 -4.57 5.55
CA GLY A 14 -9.02 -5.94 5.25
C GLY A 14 -7.56 -6.22 5.60
N ILE A 15 -6.87 -6.94 4.72
CA ILE A 15 -5.51 -7.44 4.93
C ILE A 15 -4.52 -6.30 5.22
N GLY A 16 -4.57 -5.20 4.47
CA GLY A 16 -3.65 -4.08 4.66
C GLY A 16 -3.77 -3.41 6.03
N LEU A 17 -5.01 -3.25 6.54
CA LEU A 17 -5.24 -2.71 7.88
C LEU A 17 -4.73 -3.67 8.97
N GLU A 18 -4.98 -4.97 8.83
CA GLU A 18 -4.52 -5.95 9.82
C GLU A 18 -2.98 -6.09 9.82
N ILE A 19 -2.33 -6.01 8.65
CA ILE A 19 -0.86 -5.93 8.58
C ILE A 19 -0.35 -4.69 9.31
N ALA A 20 -0.99 -3.53 9.14
CA ALA A 20 -0.59 -2.30 9.84
C ALA A 20 -0.68 -2.46 11.36
N LYS A 21 -1.76 -3.06 11.87
CA LYS A 21 -1.92 -3.36 13.30
C LYS A 21 -0.84 -4.35 13.80
N CYS A 22 -0.59 -5.44 13.07
CA CYS A 22 0.47 -6.40 13.44
C CYS A 22 1.86 -5.76 13.49
N LEU A 23 2.17 -4.83 12.58
CA LEU A 23 3.44 -4.11 12.59
C LEU A 23 3.50 -3.11 13.76
N ALA A 24 2.39 -2.42 14.07
CA ALA A 24 2.29 -1.53 15.20
C ALA A 24 2.44 -2.27 16.55
N GLU A 25 1.88 -3.46 16.68
CA GLU A 25 2.07 -4.35 17.84
C GLU A 25 3.56 -4.68 18.04
N LYS A 26 4.29 -4.90 16.95
CA LYS A 26 5.75 -5.11 16.95
C LYS A 26 6.56 -3.82 17.10
N LYS A 27 5.89 -2.70 17.43
CA LYS A 27 6.48 -1.38 17.66
C LYS A 27 7.13 -0.72 16.45
N TYR A 28 6.71 -1.07 15.24
CA TYR A 28 7.00 -0.29 14.06
C TYR A 28 6.07 0.92 14.00
N ASN A 29 6.60 2.07 13.60
CA ASN A 29 5.76 3.18 13.17
C ASN A 29 5.15 2.83 11.80
N VAL A 30 3.95 3.32 11.53
CA VAL A 30 3.24 2.96 10.29
C VAL A 30 2.75 4.19 9.53
N ILE A 31 2.76 4.10 8.21
CA ILE A 31 2.15 5.07 7.30
C ILE A 31 1.09 4.33 6.50
N LEU A 32 -0.15 4.77 6.65
CA LEU A 32 -1.31 4.16 6.00
C LEU A 32 -1.63 4.92 4.72
N THR A 33 -1.77 4.22 3.59
CA THR A 33 -2.22 4.87 2.36
C THR A 33 -3.34 4.11 1.67
N ALA A 34 -4.36 4.85 1.23
CA ALA A 34 -5.52 4.38 0.49
C ALA A 34 -6.31 5.57 -0.08
N ARG A 35 -7.40 5.29 -0.80
CA ARG A 35 -8.29 6.32 -1.36
C ARG A 35 -9.21 6.97 -0.31
N SER A 36 -9.61 6.21 0.72
CA SER A 36 -10.58 6.68 1.72
C SER A 36 -9.89 7.41 2.88
N GLU A 37 -9.72 8.73 2.75
CA GLU A 37 -9.09 9.57 3.77
C GLU A 37 -9.76 9.46 5.14
N LYS A 38 -11.10 9.48 5.19
CA LYS A 38 -11.84 9.34 6.45
C LYS A 38 -11.46 8.09 7.24
N LYS A 39 -11.31 6.95 6.56
CA LYS A 39 -10.91 5.69 7.19
C LYS A 39 -9.44 5.73 7.63
N LEU A 40 -8.58 6.36 6.83
CA LEU A 40 -7.17 6.50 7.18
C LEU A 40 -6.96 7.32 8.44
N ILE A 41 -7.67 8.45 8.58
CA ILE A 41 -7.66 9.30 9.79
C ILE A 41 -8.07 8.47 11.01
N GLN A 42 -9.19 7.77 10.91
CA GLN A 42 -9.71 6.95 12.00
C GLN A 42 -8.69 5.89 12.43
N PHE A 43 -8.21 5.07 11.47
CA PHE A 43 -7.33 3.95 11.78
C PHE A 43 -5.93 4.39 12.21
N SER A 44 -5.41 5.48 11.67
CA SER A 44 -4.14 6.05 12.12
C SER A 44 -4.23 6.47 13.60
N SER A 45 -5.31 7.14 14.00
CA SER A 45 -5.57 7.50 15.39
C SER A 45 -5.71 6.27 16.30
N GLU A 46 -6.53 5.30 15.89
CA GLU A 46 -6.72 4.05 16.65
C GLU A 46 -5.41 3.28 16.85
N ILE A 47 -4.59 3.17 15.81
CA ILE A 47 -3.30 2.48 15.88
C ILE A 47 -2.35 3.21 16.84
N SER A 48 -2.23 4.53 16.74
CA SER A 48 -1.40 5.31 17.65
C SER A 48 -1.81 5.13 19.11
N GLN A 49 -3.11 5.19 19.39
CA GLN A 49 -3.65 5.07 20.74
C GLN A 49 -3.46 3.65 21.32
N ASN A 50 -3.77 2.62 20.52
CA ASN A 50 -3.78 1.25 21.01
C ASN A 50 -2.37 0.64 21.16
N TYR A 51 -1.43 1.03 20.29
CA TYR A 51 -0.10 0.41 20.23
C TYR A 51 1.03 1.34 20.71
N GLY A 52 0.76 2.63 20.93
CA GLY A 52 1.76 3.59 21.39
C GLY A 52 2.89 3.84 20.39
N VAL A 53 2.61 3.72 19.09
CA VAL A 53 3.53 3.99 17.99
C VAL A 53 3.10 5.26 17.25
N LYS A 54 4.02 5.82 16.44
CA LYS A 54 3.62 6.86 15.49
C LYS A 54 2.87 6.21 14.33
N SER A 55 1.70 6.72 14.02
CA SER A 55 0.93 6.34 12.85
C SER A 55 0.54 7.59 12.09
N ASP A 56 0.88 7.62 10.83
CA ASP A 56 0.52 8.71 9.92
C ASP A 56 -0.22 8.15 8.71
N TYR A 57 -0.76 9.03 7.89
CA TYR A 57 -1.50 8.61 6.72
C TYR A 57 -1.34 9.60 5.57
N ILE A 58 -1.56 9.10 4.38
CA ILE A 58 -1.67 9.91 3.17
C ILE A 58 -2.73 9.32 2.25
N LYS A 59 -3.70 10.16 1.84
CA LYS A 59 -4.67 9.80 0.81
C LYS A 59 -3.94 9.70 -0.53
N CYS A 60 -4.05 8.54 -1.19
CA CYS A 60 -3.43 8.30 -2.48
C CYS A 60 -4.26 7.31 -3.30
N ASP A 61 -4.44 7.60 -4.58
CA ASP A 61 -4.99 6.66 -5.55
C ASP A 61 -3.88 6.12 -6.44
N LEU A 62 -3.54 4.85 -6.26
CA LEU A 62 -2.48 4.19 -7.02
C LEU A 62 -2.82 3.94 -8.50
N SER A 63 -4.04 4.23 -8.92
CA SER A 63 -4.38 4.28 -10.34
C SER A 63 -3.82 5.53 -11.05
N GLU A 64 -3.42 6.54 -10.28
CA GLU A 64 -2.79 7.74 -10.82
C GLU A 64 -1.29 7.52 -11.09
N LYS A 65 -0.82 8.07 -12.22
CA LYS A 65 0.57 7.86 -12.68
C LYS A 65 1.61 8.36 -11.68
N ASP A 66 1.34 9.50 -11.05
CA ASP A 66 2.29 10.17 -10.16
C ASP A 66 2.17 9.72 -8.69
N ALA A 67 1.24 8.81 -8.40
CA ALA A 67 0.99 8.31 -7.05
C ALA A 67 2.25 7.76 -6.34
N PRO A 68 3.11 6.94 -6.97
CA PRO A 68 4.32 6.45 -6.31
C PRO A 68 5.28 7.56 -5.93
N LYS A 69 5.42 8.57 -6.81
CA LYS A 69 6.28 9.73 -6.52
C LYS A 69 5.70 10.58 -5.39
N MET A 70 4.39 10.81 -5.38
CA MET A 70 3.71 11.54 -4.32
C MET A 70 3.91 10.87 -2.94
N LEU A 71 3.82 9.55 -2.87
CA LEU A 71 4.06 8.79 -1.64
C LEU A 71 5.53 8.92 -1.18
N TYR A 72 6.46 8.84 -2.11
CA TYR A 72 7.88 9.01 -1.81
C TYR A 72 8.18 10.42 -1.29
N ASP A 73 7.73 11.46 -2.00
CA ASP A 73 7.93 12.86 -1.62
C ASP A 73 7.33 13.17 -0.25
N PHE A 74 6.17 12.60 0.07
CA PHE A 74 5.56 12.70 1.39
C PHE A 74 6.47 12.10 2.48
N CYS A 75 7.00 10.91 2.24
CA CYS A 75 7.91 10.26 3.20
C CYS A 75 9.19 11.07 3.40
N GLU A 76 9.77 11.59 2.31
CA GLU A 76 10.97 12.43 2.36
C GLU A 76 10.73 13.74 3.13
N SER A 77 9.63 14.43 2.82
CA SER A 77 9.30 15.72 3.43
C SER A 77 9.06 15.63 4.95
N ASN A 78 8.72 14.44 5.44
CA ASN A 78 8.50 14.18 6.86
C ASN A 78 9.67 13.41 7.52
N ASP A 79 10.78 13.22 6.79
CA ASP A 79 11.96 12.46 7.27
C ASP A 79 11.61 11.04 7.76
N TYR A 80 10.69 10.36 7.05
CA TYR A 80 10.30 8.98 7.36
C TYR A 80 11.24 7.99 6.68
N GLN A 81 11.97 7.21 7.46
CA GLN A 81 12.80 6.12 6.96
C GLN A 81 11.97 4.86 6.73
N ILE A 82 11.66 4.59 5.48
CA ILE A 82 10.83 3.42 5.13
C ILE A 82 11.72 2.17 5.08
N ASN A 83 11.57 1.32 6.10
CA ASN A 83 12.28 0.05 6.21
C ASN A 83 11.39 -1.15 5.84
N ILE A 84 10.08 -0.95 5.76
CA ILE A 84 9.12 -1.97 5.35
C ILE A 84 8.17 -1.34 4.34
N LEU A 85 8.08 -1.93 3.15
CA LEU A 85 7.12 -1.55 2.12
C LEU A 85 6.14 -2.70 1.91
N ILE A 86 4.85 -2.46 2.17
CA ILE A 86 3.77 -3.42 1.96
C ILE A 86 2.94 -3.00 0.76
N ASN A 87 3.18 -3.64 -0.37
CA ASN A 87 2.36 -3.53 -1.57
C ASN A 87 1.15 -4.46 -1.44
N ASN A 88 0.05 -3.91 -0.87
CA ASN A 88 -1.17 -4.67 -0.61
C ASN A 88 -2.39 -4.11 -1.36
N ALA A 89 -2.33 -2.87 -1.84
CA ALA A 89 -3.46 -2.28 -2.55
C ALA A 89 -3.86 -3.13 -3.76
N GLY A 90 -5.15 -3.39 -3.87
CA GLY A 90 -5.73 -4.15 -4.97
C GLY A 90 -7.26 -4.16 -4.90
N TYR A 91 -7.88 -4.52 -6.00
CA TYR A 91 -9.32 -4.69 -6.13
C TYR A 91 -9.60 -5.63 -7.29
N ALA A 92 -10.83 -6.06 -7.48
CA ALA A 92 -11.27 -6.80 -8.65
C ALA A 92 -12.23 -5.94 -9.47
N LEU A 93 -12.21 -6.09 -10.78
CA LEU A 93 -13.21 -5.49 -11.66
C LEU A 93 -14.49 -6.34 -11.61
N PRO A 94 -15.67 -5.70 -11.50
CA PRO A 94 -16.92 -6.43 -11.30
C PRO A 94 -17.47 -7.04 -12.57
N ASP A 95 -17.10 -6.50 -13.73
CA ASP A 95 -17.66 -6.85 -15.02
C ASP A 95 -16.86 -7.93 -15.75
N LEU A 96 -17.46 -8.53 -16.77
CA LEU A 96 -16.76 -9.47 -17.65
C LEU A 96 -15.74 -8.73 -18.50
N PHE A 97 -14.59 -9.35 -18.72
CA PHE A 97 -13.46 -8.76 -19.44
C PHE A 97 -13.83 -8.06 -20.76
N HIS A 98 -14.68 -8.72 -21.58
CA HIS A 98 -15.04 -8.19 -22.91
C HIS A 98 -15.98 -6.98 -22.89
N VAL A 99 -16.56 -6.63 -21.74
CA VAL A 99 -17.42 -5.44 -21.58
C VAL A 99 -16.79 -4.37 -20.69
N THR A 100 -15.71 -4.69 -20.01
CA THR A 100 -14.99 -3.73 -19.18
C THR A 100 -14.31 -2.67 -20.06
N PRO A 101 -14.52 -1.36 -19.81
CA PRO A 101 -13.84 -0.31 -20.54
C PRO A 101 -12.31 -0.43 -20.40
N MET A 102 -11.58 -0.17 -21.51
CA MET A 102 -10.11 -0.24 -21.51
C MET A 102 -9.46 0.68 -20.46
N GLU A 103 -10.07 1.84 -20.20
CA GLU A 103 -9.59 2.77 -19.16
C GLU A 103 -9.60 2.13 -17.75
N ASP A 104 -10.62 1.32 -17.45
CA ASP A 104 -10.72 0.63 -16.15
C ASP A 104 -9.71 -0.51 -16.05
N GLU A 105 -9.45 -1.22 -17.16
CA GLU A 105 -8.38 -2.21 -17.26
C GLU A 105 -6.99 -1.58 -17.04
N GLU A 106 -6.72 -0.43 -17.65
CA GLU A 106 -5.47 0.30 -17.47
C GLU A 106 -5.28 0.76 -16.01
N LYS A 107 -6.33 1.28 -15.36
CA LYS A 107 -6.30 1.64 -13.94
C LYS A 107 -6.04 0.42 -13.05
N PHE A 108 -6.71 -0.68 -13.37
CA PHE A 108 -6.55 -1.95 -12.65
C PHE A 108 -5.11 -2.46 -12.74
N LEU A 109 -4.54 -2.56 -13.93
CA LEU A 109 -3.14 -2.94 -14.15
C LEU A 109 -2.17 -1.98 -13.47
N ARG A 110 -2.49 -0.69 -13.45
CA ARG A 110 -1.67 0.29 -12.76
C ARG A 110 -1.61 0.03 -11.26
N VAL A 111 -2.73 -0.24 -10.62
CA VAL A 111 -2.76 -0.53 -9.18
C VAL A 111 -2.07 -1.84 -8.84
N LEU A 112 -2.34 -2.93 -9.59
CA LEU A 112 -1.86 -4.26 -9.25
C LEU A 112 -0.42 -4.55 -9.70
N SER A 113 0.08 -3.83 -10.68
CA SER A 113 1.38 -4.13 -11.31
C SER A 113 2.30 -2.92 -11.35
N THR A 114 1.95 -1.89 -12.12
CA THR A 114 2.86 -0.78 -12.40
C THR A 114 3.22 0.02 -11.13
N SER A 115 2.24 0.26 -10.24
CA SER A 115 2.50 0.96 -8.97
C SER A 115 3.40 0.15 -8.05
N VAL A 116 3.24 -1.17 -8.01
CA VAL A 116 4.09 -2.09 -7.23
C VAL A 116 5.55 -2.00 -7.69
N ILE A 117 5.78 -2.03 -9.01
CA ILE A 117 7.11 -1.88 -9.59
C ILE A 117 7.68 -0.50 -9.25
N ALA A 118 6.89 0.56 -9.45
CA ALA A 118 7.34 1.94 -9.23
C ALA A 118 7.66 2.22 -7.75
N LEU A 119 6.80 1.80 -6.83
CA LEU A 119 7.06 1.92 -5.39
C LEU A 119 8.30 1.13 -4.97
N THR A 120 8.43 -0.09 -5.44
CA THR A 120 9.62 -0.89 -5.17
C THR A 120 10.88 -0.18 -5.67
N LYS A 121 10.88 0.31 -6.90
CA LYS A 121 12.05 1.00 -7.49
C LYS A 121 12.42 2.28 -6.76
N ILE A 122 11.46 3.05 -6.26
CA ILE A 122 11.73 4.35 -5.65
C ILE A 122 12.20 4.23 -4.19
N PHE A 123 11.72 3.22 -3.43
CA PHE A 123 12.10 3.00 -2.03
C PHE A 123 13.32 2.09 -1.86
N LEU A 124 13.55 1.15 -2.77
CA LEU A 124 14.62 0.15 -2.67
C LEU A 124 16.03 0.75 -2.52
N PRO A 125 16.43 1.84 -3.22
CA PRO A 125 17.79 2.38 -3.10
C PRO A 125 18.16 2.75 -1.66
N LYS A 126 17.28 3.43 -0.93
CA LYS A 126 17.51 3.79 0.49
C LYS A 126 17.54 2.58 1.41
N MET A 127 16.74 1.55 1.12
CA MET A 127 16.79 0.29 1.86
C MET A 127 18.13 -0.42 1.68
N ILE A 128 18.68 -0.41 0.46
CA ILE A 128 20.00 -0.98 0.16
C ILE A 128 21.09 -0.19 0.88
N GLU A 129 21.07 1.13 0.76
CA GLU A 129 22.05 2.04 1.39
C GLU A 129 22.09 1.87 2.92
N SER A 130 20.92 1.75 3.55
CA SER A 130 20.82 1.55 5.00
C SER A 130 21.13 0.12 5.47
N GLY A 131 21.23 -0.84 4.54
CA GLY A 131 21.37 -2.27 4.85
C GLY A 131 20.14 -2.86 5.55
N LYS A 132 19.00 -2.15 5.55
CA LYS A 132 17.75 -2.55 6.24
C LYS A 132 16.56 -2.29 5.33
N GLY A 133 15.88 -3.35 4.93
CA GLY A 133 14.69 -3.21 4.11
C GLY A 133 13.95 -4.54 3.96
N ASN A 134 12.63 -4.46 3.95
CA ASN A 134 11.76 -5.60 3.67
C ASN A 134 10.66 -5.11 2.73
N ILE A 135 10.44 -5.85 1.65
CA ILE A 135 9.36 -5.57 0.70
C ILE A 135 8.45 -6.78 0.67
N MET A 136 7.19 -6.57 0.94
CA MET A 136 6.14 -7.57 0.85
C MET A 136 5.17 -7.18 -0.26
N ILE A 137 4.82 -8.14 -1.10
CA ILE A 137 3.79 -8.01 -2.13
C ILE A 137 2.68 -9.00 -1.79
N VAL A 138 1.50 -8.49 -1.52
CA VAL A 138 0.32 -9.31 -1.25
C VAL A 138 -0.27 -9.75 -2.58
N SER A 139 -0.25 -11.06 -2.82
CA SER A 139 -0.83 -11.69 -4.00
C SER A 139 -2.28 -12.15 -3.72
N SER A 140 -2.86 -12.91 -4.62
CA SER A 140 -4.21 -13.43 -4.50
C SER A 140 -4.26 -14.91 -4.84
N VAL A 141 -5.20 -15.63 -4.23
CA VAL A 141 -5.55 -17.00 -4.63
C VAL A 141 -6.10 -17.04 -6.07
N ALA A 142 -6.61 -15.94 -6.58
CA ALA A 142 -7.08 -15.82 -7.96
C ALA A 142 -5.97 -16.06 -9.00
N ALA A 143 -4.70 -15.92 -8.62
CA ALA A 143 -3.56 -16.26 -9.48
C ALA A 143 -3.45 -17.78 -9.75
N TYR A 144 -4.05 -18.61 -8.89
CA TYR A 144 -4.00 -20.08 -8.97
C TYR A 144 -5.36 -20.71 -9.25
N ALA A 145 -6.42 -20.06 -8.80
CA ALA A 145 -7.79 -20.51 -8.94
C ALA A 145 -8.66 -19.34 -9.44
N PRO A 146 -8.65 -19.09 -10.77
CA PRO A 146 -9.43 -17.99 -11.33
C PRO A 146 -10.91 -18.21 -11.03
N PRO A 147 -11.68 -17.13 -10.76
CA PRO A 147 -13.11 -17.22 -10.54
C PRO A 147 -13.84 -17.79 -11.77
N SER A 148 -15.01 -18.37 -11.57
CA SER A 148 -15.81 -19.00 -12.62
C SER A 148 -16.32 -18.03 -13.69
N SER A 149 -16.38 -16.75 -13.39
CA SER A 149 -16.60 -15.66 -14.36
C SER A 149 -15.25 -15.10 -14.82
N ILE A 150 -15.04 -14.99 -16.13
CA ILE A 150 -13.83 -14.36 -16.67
C ILE A 150 -13.93 -12.88 -16.36
N GLN A 151 -13.31 -12.51 -15.27
CA GLN A 151 -12.99 -11.14 -14.90
C GLN A 151 -11.54 -10.88 -15.30
N SER A 152 -11.18 -9.62 -15.41
CA SER A 152 -9.77 -9.26 -15.55
C SER A 152 -9.01 -9.73 -14.31
N LEU A 153 -8.00 -10.55 -14.52
CA LEU A 153 -7.15 -11.14 -13.48
C LEU A 153 -5.86 -10.35 -13.32
#